data_a29ef2e2791b8ba59395412de032468c
#
_entry.id   a29ef2e2791b8ba59395412de032468c
#
_cell.length_a   1.000
_cell.length_b   1.000
_cell.length_c   1.000
_cell.angle_alpha   90.00
_cell.angle_beta   90.00
_cell.angle_gamma   90.00
#
_symmetry.space_group_name_H-M   'P 1'
#
loop_
_entity.id
_entity.type
_entity.pdbx_description
1 polymer ?
#
loop_
_entity_poly.entity_id
_entity_poly.type
_entity_poly.pdbx_seq_one_letter_code
_entity_poly.pdbx_strand_id
1 'polypeptide(L)'
;MDVALYPMIFKRKSFHLFGETNHISQAELEQIETHYQTFTPLVDNTRTAIRIVPADKTTCKRGQEYCILLYSEHKENYLQNIGYIGEQLDLYLASLDIGALWFGIGKPDEYTYNGLDFVIMIAIAKVAEDKFRKDMYKSKRKPLDEIWNG
;
A
#
# COMPACT_ATOMS: atom_id res chain seq x y z
N MET A 1 6.40 -14.49 12.79
CA MET A 1 6.81 -15.20 11.55
C MET A 1 7.13 -14.17 10.49
N ASP A 2 8.35 -14.18 10.03
CA ASP A 2 8.75 -13.25 8.97
C ASP A 2 8.10 -13.67 7.65
N VAL A 3 7.31 -12.78 7.07
CA VAL A 3 6.73 -13.01 5.74
C VAL A 3 7.80 -12.72 4.70
N ALA A 4 8.05 -13.69 3.83
CA ALA A 4 8.93 -13.46 2.69
C ALA A 4 8.25 -12.51 1.70
N LEU A 5 8.75 -11.30 1.59
CA LEU A 5 8.17 -10.27 0.71
C LEU A 5 8.57 -10.46 -0.75
N TYR A 6 9.74 -11.00 -1.00
CA TYR A 6 10.26 -11.14 -2.38
C TYR A 6 9.30 -11.89 -3.32
N PRO A 7 8.73 -13.07 -2.93
CA PRO A 7 7.79 -13.75 -3.82
C PRO A 7 6.52 -12.94 -4.12
N MET A 8 6.16 -11.99 -3.26
CA MET A 8 4.98 -11.17 -3.44
C MET A 8 5.12 -10.17 -4.59
N ILE A 9 6.35 -9.90 -5.04
CA ILE A 9 6.62 -9.09 -6.24
C ILE A 9 5.91 -9.69 -7.46
N PHE A 10 5.82 -11.02 -7.52
CA PHE A 10 5.19 -11.72 -8.64
C PHE A 10 3.67 -11.82 -8.51
N LYS A 11 3.15 -11.67 -7.30
CA LYS A 11 1.73 -11.80 -6.99
C LYS A 11 1.00 -10.46 -7.00
N ARG A 12 1.58 -9.42 -6.40
CA ARG A 12 0.90 -8.14 -6.24
C ARG A 12 0.54 -7.48 -7.57
N LYS A 13 -0.55 -6.76 -7.57
CA LYS A 13 -0.93 -5.86 -8.66
C LYS A 13 -1.67 -4.65 -8.11
N SER A 14 -1.83 -3.61 -8.93
CA SER A 14 -2.63 -2.46 -8.59
C SER A 14 -4.10 -2.74 -8.89
N PHE A 15 -4.98 -2.52 -7.92
CA PHE A 15 -6.42 -2.71 -8.06
C PHE A 15 -7.10 -1.36 -8.29
N HIS A 16 -7.29 -0.98 -9.53
CA HIS A 16 -7.93 0.30 -9.88
C HIS A 16 -9.41 0.34 -9.52
N LEU A 17 -10.07 -0.81 -9.57
CA LEU A 17 -11.42 -1.05 -9.06
C LEU A 17 -11.40 -2.41 -8.38
N PHE A 18 -11.97 -2.49 -7.17
CA PHE A 18 -11.90 -3.74 -6.40
C PHE A 18 -12.97 -4.74 -6.81
N GLY A 19 -14.12 -4.26 -7.31
CA GLY A 19 -15.21 -5.15 -7.70
C GLY A 19 -15.76 -5.92 -6.50
N GLU A 20 -15.92 -7.22 -6.65
CA GLU A 20 -16.40 -8.09 -5.60
C GLU A 20 -15.33 -8.32 -4.55
N THR A 21 -15.67 -8.07 -3.27
CA THR A 21 -14.70 -8.15 -2.16
C THR A 21 -15.29 -8.93 -0.99
N ASN A 22 -14.39 -9.49 -0.16
CA ASN A 22 -14.71 -10.02 1.15
C ASN A 22 -14.35 -8.98 2.21
N HIS A 23 -14.67 -9.27 3.47
CA HIS A 23 -14.32 -8.38 4.57
C HIS A 23 -12.93 -8.68 5.11
N ILE A 24 -12.18 -7.62 5.40
CA ILE A 24 -10.93 -7.72 6.14
C ILE A 24 -11.29 -7.89 7.61
N SER A 25 -10.75 -8.94 8.26
CA SER A 25 -11.03 -9.21 9.66
C SER A 25 -10.31 -8.22 10.57
N GLN A 26 -10.82 -8.06 11.80
CA GLN A 26 -10.16 -7.25 12.80
C GLN A 26 -8.75 -7.76 13.09
N ALA A 27 -8.57 -9.08 13.11
CA ALA A 27 -7.25 -9.71 13.31
C ALA A 27 -6.28 -9.33 12.18
N GLU A 28 -6.75 -9.29 10.94
CA GLU A 28 -5.92 -8.87 9.80
C GLU A 28 -5.54 -7.39 9.89
N LEU A 29 -6.46 -6.52 10.30
CA LEU A 29 -6.15 -5.09 10.53
C LEU A 29 -5.05 -4.92 11.60
N GLU A 30 -5.17 -5.66 12.69
CA GLU A 30 -4.16 -5.65 13.76
C GLU A 30 -2.81 -6.20 13.28
N GLN A 31 -2.82 -7.24 12.45
CA GLN A 31 -1.61 -7.77 11.84
C GLN A 31 -0.91 -6.73 10.97
N ILE A 32 -1.67 -5.97 10.19
CA ILE A 32 -1.11 -4.90 9.35
C ILE A 32 -0.40 -3.86 10.22
N GLU A 33 -1.06 -3.39 11.28
CA GLU A 33 -0.49 -2.38 12.19
C GLU A 33 0.76 -2.90 12.90
N THR A 34 0.72 -4.13 13.39
CA THR A 34 1.85 -4.76 14.08
C THR A 34 3.02 -4.96 13.12
N HIS A 35 2.74 -5.47 11.93
CA HIS A 35 3.77 -5.78 10.94
C HIS A 35 4.44 -4.52 10.39
N TYR A 36 3.69 -3.42 10.29
CA TYR A 36 4.22 -2.13 9.89
C TYR A 36 5.42 -1.70 10.74
N GLN A 37 5.39 -2.00 12.05
CA GLN A 37 6.47 -1.65 12.97
C GLN A 37 7.79 -2.39 12.68
N THR A 38 7.72 -3.46 11.87
CA THR A 38 8.90 -4.26 11.52
C THR A 38 9.54 -3.86 10.20
N PHE A 39 8.90 -2.98 9.43
CA PHE A 39 9.43 -2.57 8.12
C PHE A 39 10.71 -1.74 8.26
N THR A 40 11.63 -1.98 7.34
CA THR A 40 12.91 -1.28 7.33
C THR A 40 12.76 0.09 6.67
N PRO A 41 13.10 1.19 7.37
CA PRO A 41 13.09 2.50 6.73
C PRO A 41 14.25 2.66 5.75
N LEU A 42 14.06 3.54 4.77
CA LEU A 42 15.13 3.89 3.82
C LEU A 42 16.10 4.90 4.43
N VAL A 43 15.57 5.82 5.24
CA VAL A 43 16.37 6.85 5.90
C VAL A 43 16.16 6.79 7.42
N ASP A 44 17.21 7.15 8.16
CA ASP A 44 17.17 7.17 9.62
C ASP A 44 16.53 8.46 10.15
N ASN A 45 16.10 8.42 11.42
CA ASN A 45 15.63 9.58 12.19
C ASN A 45 14.40 10.30 11.58
N THR A 46 13.62 9.61 10.77
CA THR A 46 12.35 10.14 10.25
C THR A 46 11.21 9.30 10.78
N ARG A 47 10.37 9.90 11.62
CA ARG A 47 9.20 9.20 12.15
C ARG A 47 8.13 9.11 11.09
N THR A 48 7.48 7.96 11.03
CA THR A 48 6.34 7.70 10.17
C THR A 48 5.25 7.00 10.97
N ALA A 49 4.02 7.03 10.48
CA ALA A 49 2.92 6.30 11.08
C ALA A 49 1.88 5.95 10.02
N ILE A 50 1.04 4.98 10.32
CA ILE A 50 -0.13 4.66 9.51
C ILE A 50 -1.40 4.79 10.33
N ARG A 51 -2.51 5.09 9.65
CA ARG A 51 -3.87 4.98 10.17
C ARG A 51 -4.67 4.17 9.18
N ILE A 52 -5.44 3.20 9.67
CA ILE A 52 -6.37 2.44 8.84
C ILE A 52 -7.77 2.97 9.13
N VAL A 53 -8.41 3.55 8.13
CA VAL A 53 -9.72 4.18 8.28
C VAL A 53 -10.72 3.56 7.30
N PRO A 54 -12.03 3.55 7.63
CA PRO A 54 -13.05 3.13 6.67
C PRO A 54 -13.01 3.98 5.40
N ALA A 55 -13.44 3.40 4.28
CA ALA A 55 -13.40 4.05 2.97
C ALA A 55 -14.09 5.41 2.95
N ASP A 56 -15.20 5.56 3.70
CA ASP A 56 -16.01 6.79 3.75
C ASP A 56 -15.30 7.96 4.45
N LYS A 57 -14.19 7.72 5.13
CA LYS A 57 -13.36 8.76 5.74
C LYS A 57 -12.37 9.38 4.75
N THR A 58 -12.40 8.97 3.50
CA THR A 58 -11.52 9.47 2.45
C THR A 58 -12.31 9.80 1.20
N THR A 59 -11.67 10.49 0.24
CA THR A 59 -12.26 10.78 -1.06
C THR A 59 -12.08 9.66 -2.07
N CYS A 60 -11.40 8.59 -1.71
CA CYS A 60 -11.20 7.43 -2.60
C CYS A 60 -12.49 6.63 -2.72
N LYS A 61 -12.95 6.41 -3.95
CA LYS A 61 -14.20 5.67 -4.26
C LYS A 61 -13.92 4.63 -5.33
N ARG A 62 -13.21 3.57 -4.95
CA ARG A 62 -12.80 2.49 -5.86
C ARG A 62 -13.38 1.14 -5.46
N GLY A 63 -14.33 1.11 -4.51
CA GLY A 63 -14.89 -0.12 -3.98
C GLY A 63 -14.08 -0.74 -2.86
N GLN A 64 -13.09 -0.02 -2.35
CA GLN A 64 -12.28 -0.47 -1.22
C GLN A 64 -13.07 -0.47 0.08
N GLU A 65 -12.65 -1.30 1.03
CA GLU A 65 -13.25 -1.34 2.37
C GLU A 65 -12.59 -0.33 3.30
N TYR A 66 -11.27 -0.23 3.23
CA TYR A 66 -10.48 0.69 4.06
C TYR A 66 -9.46 1.45 3.22
N CYS A 67 -8.92 2.51 3.80
CA CYS A 67 -7.72 3.16 3.30
C CYS A 67 -6.66 3.18 4.39
N ILE A 68 -5.43 2.87 4.04
CA ILE A 68 -4.27 3.04 4.91
C ILE A 68 -3.67 4.40 4.59
N LEU A 69 -3.69 5.29 5.57
CA LEU A 69 -3.14 6.64 5.45
C LEU A 69 -1.72 6.63 5.98
N LEU A 70 -0.76 7.07 5.17
CA LEU A 70 0.64 7.13 5.56
C LEU A 70 1.03 8.55 5.91
N TYR A 71 1.66 8.72 7.08
CA TYR A 71 2.06 10.00 7.66
C TYR A 71 3.56 10.00 7.90
N SER A 72 4.19 11.17 7.79
CA SER A 72 5.62 11.33 8.00
C SER A 72 5.99 12.71 8.53
N GLU A 73 7.15 12.78 9.20
CA GLU A 73 7.83 14.07 9.40
C GLU A 73 8.29 14.59 8.04
N HIS A 74 8.30 15.93 7.89
CA HIS A 74 8.87 16.60 6.73
C HIS A 74 10.38 16.76 6.91
N LYS A 75 11.14 15.74 6.59
CA LYS A 75 12.60 15.71 6.61
C LYS A 75 13.14 15.37 5.23
N GLU A 76 14.44 15.50 5.04
CA GLU A 76 15.09 15.18 3.79
C GLU A 76 14.76 13.72 3.36
N ASN A 77 14.39 13.54 2.10
CA ASN A 77 14.05 12.24 1.50
C ASN A 77 12.85 11.53 2.14
N TYR A 78 11.94 12.26 2.79
CA TYR A 78 10.78 11.65 3.43
C TYR A 78 9.83 10.98 2.41
N LEU A 79 9.72 11.51 1.19
CA LEU A 79 8.87 10.92 0.16
C LEU A 79 9.44 9.58 -0.30
N GLN A 80 10.76 9.50 -0.51
CA GLN A 80 11.43 8.25 -0.87
C GLN A 80 11.29 7.22 0.27
N ASN A 81 11.39 7.68 1.51
CA ASN A 81 11.22 6.83 2.68
C ASN A 81 9.81 6.23 2.75
N ILE A 82 8.78 7.07 2.55
CA ILE A 82 7.39 6.60 2.53
C ILE A 82 7.15 5.61 1.38
N GLY A 83 7.72 5.87 0.20
CA GLY A 83 7.63 4.94 -0.92
C GLY A 83 8.25 3.59 -0.61
N TYR A 84 9.42 3.60 0.03
CA TYR A 84 10.13 2.38 0.41
C TYR A 84 9.38 1.56 1.47
N ILE A 85 8.88 2.22 2.50
CA ILE A 85 8.08 1.57 3.55
C ILE A 85 6.74 1.11 2.97
N GLY A 86 6.10 1.96 2.17
CA GLY A 86 4.80 1.66 1.57
C GLY A 86 4.85 0.47 0.61
N GLU A 87 5.96 0.27 -0.11
CA GLU A 87 6.10 -0.91 -0.97
C GLU A 87 6.23 -2.20 -0.14
N GLN A 88 6.94 -2.17 0.98
CA GLN A 88 6.96 -3.30 1.90
C GLN A 88 5.54 -3.62 2.40
N LEU A 89 4.76 -2.58 2.70
CA LEU A 89 3.37 -2.72 3.10
C LEU A 89 2.53 -3.34 1.98
N ASP A 90 2.65 -2.85 0.75
CA ASP A 90 1.92 -3.36 -0.41
C ASP A 90 2.21 -4.85 -0.63
N LEU A 91 3.47 -5.26 -0.55
CA LEU A 91 3.87 -6.65 -0.68
C LEU A 91 3.30 -7.50 0.48
N TYR A 92 3.33 -6.99 1.70
CA TYR A 92 2.75 -7.68 2.85
C TYR A 92 1.24 -7.88 2.69
N LEU A 93 0.53 -6.86 2.22
CA LEU A 93 -0.91 -6.96 1.95
C LEU A 93 -1.21 -8.07 0.94
N ALA A 94 -0.41 -8.19 -0.11
CA ALA A 94 -0.55 -9.25 -1.10
C ALA A 94 -0.43 -10.64 -0.46
N SER A 95 0.43 -10.79 0.55
CA SER A 95 0.57 -12.07 1.28
C SER A 95 -0.68 -12.46 2.06
N LEU A 96 -1.55 -11.50 2.36
CA LEU A 96 -2.82 -11.70 3.08
C LEU A 96 -4.03 -11.76 2.11
N ASP A 97 -3.81 -11.79 0.81
CA ASP A 97 -4.87 -11.67 -0.22
C ASP A 97 -5.66 -10.36 -0.08
N ILE A 98 -5.00 -9.31 0.34
CA ILE A 98 -5.55 -7.96 0.41
C ILE A 98 -5.04 -7.18 -0.79
N GLY A 99 -5.96 -6.81 -1.69
CA GLY A 99 -5.66 -5.97 -2.84
C GLY A 99 -5.38 -4.54 -2.41
N ALA A 100 -4.51 -3.86 -3.13
CA ALA A 100 -4.07 -2.51 -2.80
C ALA A 100 -4.03 -1.61 -4.03
N LEU A 101 -4.35 -0.34 -3.82
CA LEU A 101 -4.22 0.72 -4.84
C LEU A 101 -3.62 1.94 -4.16
N TRP A 102 -2.45 2.37 -4.64
CA TRP A 102 -1.87 3.65 -4.27
C TRP A 102 -2.73 4.77 -4.87
N PHE A 103 -3.32 5.60 -4.00
CA PHE A 103 -4.25 6.65 -4.44
C PHE A 103 -3.68 8.02 -4.11
N GLY A 104 -2.88 8.56 -5.03
CA GLY A 104 -2.09 9.78 -4.82
C GLY A 104 -2.89 11.08 -4.79
N ILE A 105 -4.10 11.09 -5.36
CA ILE A 105 -4.97 12.28 -5.40
C ILE A 105 -6.00 12.29 -4.27
N GLY A 106 -5.96 11.30 -3.39
CA GLY A 106 -6.92 11.16 -2.31
C GLY A 106 -6.73 12.19 -1.21
N LYS A 107 -7.84 12.55 -0.57
CA LYS A 107 -7.86 13.43 0.59
C LYS A 107 -8.31 12.64 1.81
N PRO A 108 -7.54 12.71 2.92
CA PRO A 108 -7.90 12.04 4.16
C PRO A 108 -8.92 12.85 4.97
N ASP A 109 -9.43 12.23 6.03
CA ASP A 109 -10.22 12.92 7.06
C ASP A 109 -9.32 13.86 7.90
N GLU A 110 -8.10 13.41 8.21
CA GLU A 110 -7.14 14.17 9.02
C GLU A 110 -5.81 14.29 8.28
N TYR A 111 -5.34 15.52 8.06
CA TYR A 111 -4.06 15.79 7.41
C TYR A 111 -2.87 15.68 8.36
N THR A 112 -3.13 15.66 9.67
CA THR A 112 -2.08 15.49 10.70
C THR A 112 -2.46 14.37 11.64
N TYR A 113 -1.44 13.67 12.14
CA TYR A 113 -1.61 12.57 13.09
C TYR A 113 -0.34 12.45 13.94
N ASN A 114 -0.48 12.62 15.26
CA ASN A 114 0.64 12.57 16.20
C ASN A 114 1.81 13.48 15.80
N GLY A 115 1.52 14.67 15.29
CA GLY A 115 2.53 15.61 14.83
C GLY A 115 3.15 15.30 13.48
N LEU A 116 2.66 14.27 12.78
CA LEU A 116 3.11 13.89 11.45
C LEU A 116 2.12 14.37 10.40
N ASP A 117 2.60 14.61 9.18
CA ASP A 117 1.78 15.10 8.09
C ASP A 117 1.41 13.96 7.12
N PHE A 118 0.19 14.02 6.61
CA PHE A 118 -0.29 13.07 5.60
C PHE A 118 0.55 13.15 4.33
N VAL A 119 0.91 11.97 3.79
CA VAL A 119 1.70 11.87 2.56
C VAL A 119 0.87 11.24 1.43
N ILE A 120 0.36 10.03 1.64
CA ILE A 120 -0.38 9.28 0.61
C ILE A 120 -1.27 8.24 1.27
N MET A 121 -2.27 7.75 0.53
CA MET A 121 -3.11 6.65 1.00
C MET A 121 -3.02 5.46 0.07
N ILE A 122 -3.26 4.29 0.64
CA ILE A 122 -3.39 3.03 -0.08
C ILE A 122 -4.79 2.50 0.20
N ALA A 123 -5.61 2.40 -0.83
CA ALA A 123 -6.94 1.79 -0.74
C ALA A 123 -6.80 0.27 -0.68
N ILE A 124 -7.53 -0.39 0.21
CA ILE A 124 -7.41 -1.83 0.40
C ILE A 124 -8.76 -2.53 0.49
N ALA A 125 -8.79 -3.78 0.01
CA ALA A 125 -9.94 -4.67 0.16
C ALA A 125 -9.47 -6.12 0.08
N LYS A 126 -10.16 -7.00 0.81
CA LYS A 126 -9.92 -8.44 0.73
C LYS A 126 -10.52 -8.97 -0.56
N VAL A 127 -9.72 -9.59 -1.40
CA VAL A 127 -10.16 -10.10 -2.70
C VAL A 127 -9.81 -11.59 -2.81
N ALA A 128 -10.46 -12.28 -3.75
CA ALA A 128 -10.14 -13.68 -4.01
C ALA A 128 -8.71 -13.81 -4.53
N GLU A 129 -8.04 -14.89 -4.16
CA GLU A 129 -6.63 -15.13 -4.53
C GLU A 129 -6.42 -15.11 -6.05
N ASP A 130 -7.40 -15.60 -6.83
CA ASP A 130 -7.32 -15.65 -8.28
C ASP A 130 -7.37 -14.28 -8.96
N LYS A 131 -7.66 -13.21 -8.22
CA LYS A 131 -7.63 -11.83 -8.71
C LYS A 131 -6.21 -11.27 -8.78
N PHE A 132 -5.27 -11.88 -8.09
CA PHE A 132 -3.88 -11.46 -8.11
C PHE A 132 -3.15 -11.96 -9.36
N ARG A 133 -1.96 -11.41 -9.58
CA ARG A 133 -1.12 -11.80 -10.70
C ARG A 133 -0.53 -13.19 -10.44
N LYS A 134 -0.57 -14.06 -11.46
CA LYS A 134 0.02 -15.41 -11.39
C LYS A 134 1.41 -15.46 -12.03
N ASP A 135 1.68 -14.53 -12.94
CA ASP A 135 2.90 -14.49 -13.70
C ASP A 135 3.24 -13.04 -14.09
N MET A 136 4.41 -12.56 -13.67
CA MET A 136 4.86 -11.20 -13.98
C MET A 136 5.06 -10.97 -15.48
N TYR A 137 5.35 -12.02 -16.25
CA TYR A 137 5.59 -11.91 -17.69
C TYR A 137 4.32 -11.57 -18.49
N LYS A 138 3.15 -11.71 -17.89
CA LYS A 138 1.88 -11.32 -18.50
C LYS A 138 1.60 -9.84 -18.41
N SER A 139 2.46 -9.07 -17.77
CA SER A 139 2.34 -7.61 -17.75
C SER A 139 2.60 -7.05 -19.15
N LYS A 140 1.70 -6.18 -19.62
CA LYS A 140 1.93 -5.44 -20.86
C LYS A 140 3.02 -4.40 -20.61
N ARG A 141 4.18 -4.64 -21.18
CA ARG A 141 5.31 -3.72 -21.09
C ARG A 141 5.69 -3.26 -22.47
N LYS A 142 6.09 -2.00 -22.58
CA LYS A 142 6.66 -1.49 -23.84
C LYS A 142 8.01 -2.16 -24.07
N PRO A 143 8.37 -2.45 -25.35
CA PRO A 143 9.71 -2.92 -25.66
C PRO A 143 10.77 -1.89 -25.23
N LEU A 144 11.96 -2.36 -24.94
CA LEU A 144 13.03 -1.49 -24.43
C LEU A 144 13.39 -0.37 -25.41
N ASP A 145 13.35 -0.65 -26.70
CA ASP A 145 13.65 0.33 -27.76
C ASP A 145 12.62 1.44 -27.86
N GLU A 146 11.40 1.25 -27.35
CA GLU A 146 10.38 2.30 -27.26
C GLU A 146 10.57 3.25 -26.09
N ILE A 147 11.30 2.84 -25.04
CA ILE A 147 11.46 3.61 -23.82
C ILE A 147 12.91 4.06 -23.57
N TRP A 148 13.86 3.58 -24.36
CA TRP A 148 15.27 3.91 -24.22
C TRP A 148 15.85 4.38 -25.54
N ASN A 149 16.24 5.65 -25.59
CA ASN A 149 16.83 6.28 -26.77
C ASN A 149 18.35 6.47 -26.64
N GLY A 150 18.95 5.71 -25.76
CA GLY A 150 20.37 5.87 -25.46
C GLY A 150 21.35 5.10 -26.21
#